data_753ea8c502148acdae3a96dba90202f8
#
_entry.id   753ea8c502148acdae3a96dba90202f8
#
_cell.length_a   1.000
_cell.length_b   1.000
_cell.length_c   1.000
_cell.angle_alpha   90.00
_cell.angle_beta   90.00
_cell.angle_gamma   90.00
#
_symmetry.space_group_name_H-M   'P 1'
#
loop_
_entity.id
_entity.type
_entity.pdbx_description
1 polymer ?
#
loop_
_entity_poly.entity_id
_entity_poly.type
_entity_poly.pdbx_seq_one_letter_code
_entity_poly.pdbx_strand_id
1 'polypeptide(L)'
;MTYSKVKISGIIELKSGLHIGTSNAFAAIGATNNPIIKDPLTNLPYIPGSTLKGKMRSLLYRTDYNSNTTEKLSKDSLEISRLFGNSETYKIGRLVFRDAFLNNKEELGKRVSTYTEVKFENTINRITAEATPRQVERAIRESQFAFEIIYSIQEKELTEVEKDMEILKAGFELLEWDYLGGSGSRGYGKVCFKDFEVKTVFGEFDKDRIIEALKPYTKDESDDGESAETPDSEIK
;
A
#
# COMPACT_ATOMS: atom_id res chain seq x y z
N MET A 1 26.47 -4.33 20.93
CA MET A 1 25.83 -3.88 19.68
C MET A 1 24.34 -4.09 19.84
N THR A 2 23.61 -3.01 20.00
CA THR A 2 22.15 -3.10 20.16
C THR A 2 21.54 -3.12 18.77
N TYR A 3 20.90 -4.24 18.42
CA TYR A 3 20.12 -4.38 17.21
C TYR A 3 18.64 -4.32 17.62
N SER A 4 17.87 -3.48 16.96
CA SER A 4 16.46 -3.30 17.27
C SER A 4 15.58 -3.44 16.04
N LYS A 5 14.35 -3.87 16.24
CA LYS A 5 13.31 -3.90 15.23
C LYS A 5 12.09 -3.14 15.70
N VAL A 6 11.62 -2.27 14.85
CA VAL A 6 10.39 -1.51 15.06
C VAL A 6 9.36 -1.93 14.02
N LYS A 7 8.17 -2.24 14.48
CA LYS A 7 7.00 -2.50 13.65
C LYS A 7 6.23 -1.19 13.44
N ILE A 8 5.99 -0.86 12.18
CA ILE A 8 5.09 0.21 11.74
C ILE A 8 3.91 -0.50 11.08
N SER A 9 2.73 -0.33 11.61
CA SER A 9 1.50 -0.95 11.09
C SER A 9 0.41 0.11 10.94
N GLY A 10 -0.61 -0.19 10.12
CA GLY A 10 -1.71 0.73 9.88
C GLY A 10 -2.67 0.16 8.85
N ILE A 11 -3.51 1.02 8.30
CA ILE A 11 -4.55 0.66 7.34
C ILE A 11 -4.28 1.33 6.00
N ILE A 12 -4.39 0.55 4.92
CA ILE A 12 -4.51 1.03 3.53
C ILE A 12 -5.97 0.96 3.15
N GLU A 13 -6.63 2.09 2.98
CA GLU A 13 -8.02 2.17 2.53
C GLU A 13 -8.09 2.45 1.03
N LEU A 14 -8.90 1.70 0.29
CA LEU A 14 -9.13 1.93 -1.12
C LEU A 14 -10.14 3.06 -1.34
N LYS A 15 -9.73 4.14 -1.98
CA LYS A 15 -10.63 5.22 -2.42
C LYS A 15 -11.20 4.95 -3.82
N SER A 16 -10.59 4.04 -4.59
CA SER A 16 -11.12 3.50 -5.85
C SER A 16 -10.76 2.02 -5.99
N GLY A 17 -11.42 1.30 -6.91
CA GLY A 17 -11.19 -0.14 -7.10
C GLY A 17 -9.73 -0.45 -7.43
N LEU A 18 -9.18 -1.48 -6.81
CA LEU A 18 -7.77 -1.89 -6.92
C LEU A 18 -7.63 -3.16 -7.74
N HIS A 19 -6.78 -3.12 -8.79
CA HIS A 19 -6.40 -4.28 -9.56
C HIS A 19 -4.91 -4.61 -9.36
N ILE A 20 -4.64 -5.68 -8.62
CA ILE A 20 -3.32 -6.32 -8.57
C ILE A 20 -3.48 -7.68 -9.23
N GLY A 21 -3.04 -7.78 -10.49
CA GLY A 21 -3.23 -8.97 -11.30
C GLY A 21 -2.44 -10.18 -10.78
N THR A 22 -2.95 -11.36 -11.09
CA THR A 22 -2.26 -12.64 -10.92
C THR A 22 -2.01 -13.28 -12.29
N SER A 23 -1.13 -14.29 -12.35
CA SER A 23 -0.91 -15.03 -13.59
C SER A 23 -2.13 -15.91 -13.91
N ASN A 24 -2.59 -15.89 -15.17
CA ASN A 24 -3.72 -16.68 -15.65
C ASN A 24 -3.45 -18.19 -15.78
N ALA A 25 -2.38 -18.70 -15.17
CA ALA A 25 -1.95 -20.10 -15.35
C ALA A 25 -3.04 -21.16 -15.01
N PHE A 26 -4.09 -20.76 -14.27
CA PHE A 26 -5.19 -21.63 -13.84
C PHE A 26 -6.58 -20.98 -14.01
N ALA A 27 -6.75 -20.06 -14.96
CA ALA A 27 -8.06 -19.49 -15.24
C ALA A 27 -9.03 -20.59 -15.70
N ALA A 28 -10.07 -20.88 -14.90
CA ALA A 28 -11.13 -21.78 -15.32
C ALA A 28 -11.87 -21.20 -16.54
N ILE A 29 -12.40 -22.08 -17.41
CA ILE A 29 -13.22 -21.68 -18.57
C ILE A 29 -14.41 -20.86 -18.06
N GLY A 30 -14.51 -19.59 -18.49
CA GLY A 30 -15.55 -18.66 -18.03
C GLY A 30 -15.13 -17.72 -16.88
N ALA A 31 -13.87 -17.85 -16.36
CA ALA A 31 -13.33 -16.88 -15.40
C ALA A 31 -13.05 -15.52 -16.06
N THR A 32 -12.98 -14.48 -15.24
CA THR A 32 -12.62 -13.12 -15.68
C THR A 32 -11.27 -13.13 -16.39
N ASN A 33 -11.17 -12.45 -17.53
CA ASN A 33 -9.94 -12.42 -18.34
C ASN A 33 -8.72 -11.87 -17.58
N ASN A 34 -8.95 -11.01 -16.59
CA ASN A 34 -7.89 -10.40 -15.77
C ASN A 34 -8.29 -10.49 -14.28
N PRO A 35 -8.03 -11.64 -13.61
CA PRO A 35 -8.32 -11.79 -12.19
C PRO A 35 -7.31 -11.05 -11.32
N ILE A 36 -7.71 -10.72 -10.08
CA ILE A 36 -6.81 -10.19 -9.06
C ILE A 36 -6.24 -11.30 -8.18
N ILE A 37 -5.14 -10.96 -7.50
CA ILE A 37 -4.54 -11.84 -6.51
C ILE A 37 -5.45 -11.96 -5.28
N LYS A 38 -5.62 -13.20 -4.81
CA LYS A 38 -6.42 -13.55 -3.63
C LYS A 38 -5.66 -14.53 -2.74
N ASP A 39 -5.88 -14.40 -1.46
CA ASP A 39 -5.37 -15.38 -0.49
C ASP A 39 -6.05 -16.75 -0.72
N PRO A 40 -5.29 -17.83 -0.90
CA PRO A 40 -5.84 -19.15 -1.21
C PRO A 40 -6.68 -19.75 -0.09
N LEU A 41 -6.49 -19.34 1.17
CA LEU A 41 -7.24 -19.85 2.31
C LEU A 41 -8.61 -19.18 2.44
N THR A 42 -8.68 -17.88 2.24
CA THR A 42 -9.89 -17.09 2.48
C THR A 42 -10.60 -16.68 1.19
N ASN A 43 -9.95 -16.81 0.04
CA ASN A 43 -10.39 -16.30 -1.26
C ASN A 43 -10.67 -14.78 -1.27
N LEU A 44 -10.08 -14.04 -0.31
CA LEU A 44 -10.21 -12.59 -0.20
C LEU A 44 -9.04 -11.90 -0.91
N PRO A 45 -9.25 -10.69 -1.47
CA PRO A 45 -8.17 -9.91 -2.04
C PRO A 45 -7.17 -9.51 -0.93
N TYR A 46 -5.89 -9.43 -1.29
CA TYR A 46 -4.85 -8.90 -0.42
C TYR A 46 -3.86 -8.07 -1.24
N ILE A 47 -3.05 -7.26 -0.57
CA ILE A 47 -1.99 -6.48 -1.20
C ILE A 47 -0.66 -7.15 -0.87
N PRO A 48 0.05 -7.73 -1.87
CA PRO A 48 1.38 -8.29 -1.63
C PRO A 48 2.37 -7.21 -1.16
N GLY A 49 3.17 -7.53 -0.14
CA GLY A 49 4.22 -6.65 0.34
C GLY A 49 5.22 -6.27 -0.75
N SER A 50 5.47 -7.17 -1.69
CA SER A 50 6.31 -6.91 -2.88
C SER A 50 5.72 -5.82 -3.78
N THR A 51 4.39 -5.77 -3.94
CA THR A 51 3.71 -4.74 -4.73
C THR A 51 3.84 -3.37 -4.06
N LEU A 52 3.57 -3.30 -2.76
CA LEU A 52 3.70 -2.07 -1.97
C LEU A 52 5.15 -1.56 -1.99
N LYS A 53 6.10 -2.43 -1.65
CA LYS A 53 7.54 -2.14 -1.66
C LYS A 53 8.02 -1.65 -3.03
N GLY A 54 7.67 -2.39 -4.10
CA GLY A 54 8.12 -2.09 -5.46
C GLY A 54 7.60 -0.75 -5.97
N LYS A 55 6.31 -0.47 -5.73
CA LYS A 55 5.69 0.79 -6.15
C LYS A 55 6.27 1.98 -5.38
N MET A 56 6.38 1.89 -4.06
CA MET A 56 6.96 2.94 -3.23
C MET A 56 8.41 3.26 -3.64
N ARG A 57 9.26 2.22 -3.81
CA ARG A 57 10.63 2.39 -4.29
C ARG A 57 10.69 3.08 -5.66
N SER A 58 9.83 2.68 -6.60
CA SER A 58 9.78 3.28 -7.93
C SER A 58 9.39 4.76 -7.91
N LEU A 59 8.47 5.16 -7.02
CA LEU A 59 8.06 6.55 -6.88
C LEU A 59 9.18 7.40 -6.27
N LEU A 60 9.79 6.94 -5.19
CA LEU A 60 10.93 7.60 -4.55
C LEU A 60 12.12 7.76 -5.50
N TYR A 61 12.41 6.74 -6.30
CA TYR A 61 13.47 6.85 -7.32
C TYR A 61 13.19 7.97 -8.33
N ARG A 62 11.94 8.15 -8.76
CA ARG A 62 11.58 9.21 -9.70
C ARG A 62 11.76 10.61 -9.12
N THR A 63 11.53 10.79 -7.82
CA THR A 63 11.73 12.09 -7.16
C THR A 63 13.21 12.45 -7.03
N ASP A 64 14.06 11.47 -6.70
CA ASP A 64 15.50 11.68 -6.54
C ASP A 64 16.19 12.10 -7.83
N TYR A 65 15.79 11.50 -8.96
CA TYR A 65 16.48 11.70 -10.24
C TYR A 65 15.76 12.63 -11.21
N ASN A 66 14.59 13.16 -10.83
CA ASN A 66 13.77 14.00 -11.72
C ASN A 66 13.63 13.39 -13.14
N SER A 67 13.65 12.06 -13.23
CA SER A 67 13.73 11.31 -14.49
C SER A 67 12.48 10.49 -14.74
N ASN A 68 11.97 10.59 -15.97
CA ASN A 68 10.86 9.76 -16.46
C ASN A 68 11.34 8.38 -16.97
N THR A 69 12.61 8.05 -16.78
CA THR A 69 13.21 6.80 -17.27
C THR A 69 13.32 5.77 -16.18
N THR A 70 12.89 4.54 -16.47
CA THR A 70 13.11 3.35 -15.64
C THR A 70 14.53 2.85 -15.85
N GLU A 71 15.48 3.37 -15.07
CA GLU A 71 16.83 2.86 -15.09
C GLU A 71 17.04 1.70 -14.09
N LYS A 72 18.20 1.04 -14.18
CA LYS A 72 18.50 -0.14 -13.35
C LYS A 72 18.61 0.22 -11.86
N LEU A 73 18.33 -0.75 -10.99
CA LEU A 73 18.45 -0.65 -9.52
C LEU A 73 19.84 -0.18 -9.02
N SER A 74 20.88 -0.33 -9.83
CA SER A 74 22.24 0.16 -9.53
C SER A 74 22.35 1.67 -9.40
N LYS A 75 21.33 2.39 -9.83
CA LYS A 75 21.28 3.86 -9.78
C LYS A 75 20.44 4.42 -8.64
N ASP A 76 19.93 3.60 -7.75
CA ASP A 76 19.27 4.09 -6.53
C ASP A 76 20.24 4.92 -5.69
N SER A 77 19.73 5.98 -5.07
CA SER A 77 20.49 6.73 -4.07
C SER A 77 20.95 5.83 -2.92
N LEU A 78 21.94 6.27 -2.16
CA LEU A 78 22.44 5.52 -1.01
C LEU A 78 21.32 5.28 0.02
N GLU A 79 20.45 6.26 0.18
CA GLU A 79 19.30 6.25 1.08
C GLU A 79 18.24 5.22 0.65
N ILE A 80 17.85 5.24 -0.62
CA ILE A 80 16.89 4.24 -1.17
C ILE A 80 17.47 2.84 -1.06
N SER A 81 18.75 2.67 -1.43
CA SER A 81 19.44 1.38 -1.31
C SER A 81 19.54 0.89 0.13
N ARG A 82 19.70 1.80 1.10
CA ARG A 82 19.72 1.50 2.54
C ARG A 82 18.37 1.02 3.03
N LEU A 83 17.29 1.67 2.64
CA LEU A 83 15.93 1.32 3.06
C LEU A 83 15.41 0.05 2.37
N PHE A 84 15.49 -0.01 1.04
CA PHE A 84 14.85 -1.06 0.26
C PHE A 84 15.78 -2.23 -0.09
N GLY A 85 17.07 -2.08 0.11
CA GLY A 85 18.08 -3.05 -0.27
C GLY A 85 18.46 -2.94 -1.76
N ASN A 86 19.62 -3.49 -2.12
CA ASN A 86 20.10 -3.48 -3.48
C ASN A 86 20.89 -4.79 -3.75
N SER A 87 20.35 -5.64 -4.64
CA SER A 87 20.96 -6.93 -4.98
C SER A 87 22.25 -6.79 -5.77
N GLU A 88 22.40 -5.74 -6.57
CA GLU A 88 23.63 -5.53 -7.37
C GLU A 88 24.81 -5.08 -6.51
N THR A 89 24.54 -4.34 -5.43
CA THR A 89 25.55 -3.87 -4.45
C THR A 89 25.59 -4.71 -3.19
N TYR A 90 24.82 -5.80 -3.11
CA TYR A 90 24.71 -6.71 -1.95
C TYR A 90 24.31 -5.99 -0.65
N LYS A 91 23.54 -4.89 -0.73
CA LYS A 91 23.03 -4.19 0.44
C LYS A 91 21.71 -4.81 0.91
N ILE A 92 21.66 -5.16 2.19
CA ILE A 92 20.43 -5.60 2.86
C ILE A 92 19.62 -4.36 3.23
N GLY A 93 18.34 -4.32 2.81
CA GLY A 93 17.45 -3.23 3.17
C GLY A 93 17.01 -3.27 4.63
N ARG A 94 16.78 -2.11 5.22
CA ARG A 94 16.26 -1.96 6.58
C ARG A 94 14.76 -2.25 6.67
N LEU A 95 14.02 -2.15 5.56
CA LEU A 95 12.56 -2.33 5.51
C LEU A 95 12.19 -3.74 5.03
N VAL A 96 11.29 -4.39 5.79
CA VAL A 96 10.62 -5.62 5.38
C VAL A 96 9.12 -5.32 5.30
N PHE A 97 8.55 -5.46 4.11
CA PHE A 97 7.12 -5.29 3.85
C PHE A 97 6.42 -6.63 3.94
N ARG A 98 5.37 -6.71 4.75
CA ARG A 98 4.49 -7.88 4.85
C ARG A 98 3.32 -7.75 3.89
N ASP A 99 2.68 -8.88 3.58
CA ASP A 99 1.43 -8.87 2.83
C ASP A 99 0.34 -8.24 3.69
N ALA A 100 -0.48 -7.38 3.07
CA ALA A 100 -1.56 -6.69 3.75
C ALA A 100 -2.90 -7.36 3.43
N PHE A 101 -3.55 -7.93 4.45
CA PHE A 101 -4.81 -8.66 4.33
C PHE A 101 -6.02 -7.77 4.58
N LEU A 102 -7.17 -8.15 3.99
CA LEU A 102 -8.43 -7.42 4.17
C LEU A 102 -8.85 -7.45 5.64
N ASN A 103 -9.00 -6.25 6.24
CA ASN A 103 -9.24 -6.06 7.66
C ASN A 103 -10.72 -5.82 8.00
N ASN A 104 -11.46 -5.09 7.14
CA ASN A 104 -12.85 -4.72 7.39
C ASN A 104 -13.89 -5.65 6.73
N LYS A 105 -13.56 -6.94 6.63
CA LYS A 105 -14.40 -7.97 6.00
C LYS A 105 -15.84 -7.98 6.56
N GLU A 106 -15.98 -7.95 7.88
CA GLU A 106 -17.29 -8.07 8.54
C GLU A 106 -18.17 -6.83 8.28
N GLU A 107 -17.57 -5.65 8.30
CA GLU A 107 -18.26 -4.39 8.01
C GLU A 107 -18.73 -4.35 6.55
N LEU A 108 -17.82 -4.62 5.61
CA LEU A 108 -18.15 -4.66 4.19
C LEU A 108 -19.20 -5.74 3.89
N GLY A 109 -19.11 -6.92 4.50
CA GLY A 109 -20.04 -8.03 4.31
C GLY A 109 -21.50 -7.72 4.68
N LYS A 110 -21.75 -6.69 5.51
CA LYS A 110 -23.11 -6.20 5.78
C LYS A 110 -23.70 -5.41 4.61
N ARG A 111 -22.87 -4.89 3.70
CA ARG A 111 -23.26 -3.99 2.62
C ARG A 111 -23.11 -4.61 1.23
N VAL A 112 -22.23 -5.58 1.07
CA VAL A 112 -21.92 -6.22 -0.22
C VAL A 112 -21.87 -7.74 -0.09
N SER A 113 -22.21 -8.43 -1.19
CA SER A 113 -22.13 -9.90 -1.27
C SER A 113 -20.75 -10.39 -1.69
N THR A 114 -19.94 -9.54 -2.31
CA THR A 114 -18.59 -9.86 -2.81
C THR A 114 -17.61 -8.72 -2.53
N TYR A 115 -16.34 -9.06 -2.27
CA TYR A 115 -15.26 -8.10 -2.01
C TYR A 115 -14.52 -7.69 -3.29
N THR A 116 -14.97 -8.20 -4.43
CA THR A 116 -14.46 -7.87 -5.74
C THR A 116 -15.60 -7.54 -6.70
N GLU A 117 -15.32 -6.72 -7.69
CA GLU A 117 -16.23 -6.39 -8.77
C GLU A 117 -15.56 -6.62 -10.11
N VAL A 118 -16.36 -6.87 -11.16
CA VAL A 118 -15.87 -6.96 -12.53
C VAL A 118 -16.24 -5.68 -13.27
N LYS A 119 -15.23 -4.93 -13.69
CA LYS A 119 -15.41 -3.75 -14.53
C LYS A 119 -15.21 -4.10 -16.00
N PHE A 120 -16.16 -3.72 -16.81
CA PHE A 120 -16.07 -3.82 -18.28
C PHE A 120 -15.37 -2.58 -18.84
N GLU A 121 -14.35 -2.78 -19.65
CA GLU A 121 -13.62 -1.74 -20.36
C GLU A 121 -13.57 -2.06 -21.85
N ASN A 122 -13.67 -1.03 -22.69
CA ASN A 122 -13.53 -1.18 -24.12
C ASN A 122 -12.23 -0.54 -24.60
N THR A 123 -11.49 -1.25 -25.45
CA THR A 123 -10.40 -0.68 -26.23
C THR A 123 -10.90 -0.46 -27.64
N ILE A 124 -10.88 0.79 -28.11
CA ILE A 124 -11.34 1.15 -29.46
C ILE A 124 -10.10 1.24 -30.36
N ASN A 125 -10.11 0.48 -31.46
CA ASN A 125 -9.13 0.64 -32.51
C ASN A 125 -9.37 1.98 -33.22
N ARG A 126 -8.36 2.85 -33.20
CA ARG A 126 -8.49 4.20 -33.75
C ARG A 126 -8.68 4.26 -35.28
N ILE A 127 -8.32 3.18 -36.01
CA ILE A 127 -8.41 3.11 -37.46
C ILE A 127 -9.72 2.45 -37.90
N THR A 128 -10.05 1.29 -37.28
CA THR A 128 -11.22 0.50 -37.68
C THR A 128 -12.48 0.85 -36.90
N ALA A 129 -12.36 1.65 -35.82
CA ALA A 129 -13.42 1.96 -34.86
C ALA A 129 -14.01 0.71 -34.13
N GLU A 130 -13.41 -0.45 -34.29
CA GLU A 130 -13.83 -1.67 -33.61
C GLU A 130 -13.55 -1.59 -32.11
N ALA A 131 -14.54 -1.96 -31.29
CA ALA A 131 -14.42 -2.03 -29.85
C ALA A 131 -14.07 -3.47 -29.43
N THR A 132 -13.00 -3.64 -28.69
CA THR A 132 -12.63 -4.91 -28.04
C THR A 132 -12.96 -4.83 -26.55
N PRO A 133 -14.03 -5.49 -26.09
CA PRO A 133 -14.38 -5.50 -24.67
C PRO A 133 -13.42 -6.39 -23.89
N ARG A 134 -13.11 -5.98 -22.66
CA ARG A 134 -12.35 -6.78 -21.69
C ARG A 134 -12.97 -6.64 -20.31
N GLN A 135 -12.86 -7.70 -19.53
CA GLN A 135 -13.30 -7.77 -18.16
C GLN A 135 -12.08 -7.65 -17.25
N VAL A 136 -12.14 -6.77 -16.28
CA VAL A 136 -11.07 -6.58 -15.28
C VAL A 136 -11.69 -6.72 -13.90
N GLU A 137 -11.23 -7.73 -13.15
CA GLU A 137 -11.58 -7.87 -11.75
C GLU A 137 -10.79 -6.87 -10.92
N ARG A 138 -11.39 -6.31 -9.87
CA ARG A 138 -10.74 -5.41 -8.93
C ARG A 138 -11.35 -5.52 -7.53
N ALA A 139 -10.57 -5.33 -6.48
CA ALA A 139 -11.09 -5.17 -5.13
C ALA A 139 -11.94 -3.91 -5.06
N ILE A 140 -13.05 -3.95 -4.34
CA ILE A 140 -14.01 -2.83 -4.24
C ILE A 140 -13.42 -1.66 -3.45
N ARG A 141 -13.91 -0.45 -3.71
CA ARG A 141 -13.60 0.73 -2.90
C ARG A 141 -14.05 0.52 -1.46
N GLU A 142 -13.47 1.26 -0.51
CA GLU A 142 -13.71 1.15 0.94
C GLU A 142 -13.16 -0.16 1.55
N SER A 143 -12.54 -1.05 0.76
CA SER A 143 -11.76 -2.16 1.32
C SER A 143 -10.57 -1.60 2.10
N GLN A 144 -10.36 -2.11 3.32
CA GLN A 144 -9.28 -1.71 4.21
C GLN A 144 -8.34 -2.90 4.41
N PHE A 145 -7.05 -2.67 4.18
CA PHE A 145 -6.02 -3.70 4.29
C PHE A 145 -5.06 -3.34 5.43
N ALA A 146 -4.89 -4.25 6.38
CA ALA A 146 -3.92 -4.08 7.45
C ALA A 146 -2.52 -4.33 6.92
N PHE A 147 -1.66 -3.30 6.90
CA PHE A 147 -0.27 -3.43 6.50
C PHE A 147 0.66 -3.47 7.69
N GLU A 148 1.83 -4.09 7.48
CA GLU A 148 2.91 -4.15 8.46
C GLU A 148 4.25 -3.97 7.74
N ILE A 149 5.08 -3.06 8.27
CA ILE A 149 6.46 -2.83 7.84
C ILE A 149 7.36 -3.00 9.05
N ILE A 150 8.40 -3.83 8.92
CA ILE A 150 9.43 -3.97 9.95
C ILE A 150 10.64 -3.13 9.54
N TYR A 151 11.03 -2.21 10.41
CA TYR A 151 12.22 -1.40 10.26
C TYR A 151 13.32 -1.94 11.18
N SER A 152 14.49 -2.21 10.63
CA SER A 152 15.65 -2.75 11.34
C SER A 152 16.70 -1.67 11.58
N ILE A 153 17.17 -1.54 12.83
CA ILE A 153 18.08 -0.48 13.28
C ILE A 153 19.28 -1.11 13.96
N GLN A 154 20.48 -0.58 13.69
CA GLN A 154 21.69 -0.84 14.46
C GLN A 154 22.08 0.42 15.24
N GLU A 155 22.62 0.28 16.44
CA GLU A 155 22.98 1.40 17.32
C GLU A 155 23.80 2.51 16.63
N LYS A 156 24.78 2.11 15.80
CA LYS A 156 25.62 3.05 15.02
C LYS A 156 24.86 3.85 13.94
N GLU A 157 23.59 3.52 13.70
CA GLU A 157 22.76 4.07 12.61
C GLU A 157 21.67 5.02 13.13
N LEU A 158 21.66 5.32 14.44
CA LEU A 158 20.61 6.16 15.06
C LEU A 158 20.45 7.54 14.41
N THR A 159 21.52 8.12 13.90
CA THR A 159 21.52 9.42 13.24
C THR A 159 20.83 9.39 11.86
N GLU A 160 20.63 8.20 11.30
CA GLU A 160 20.00 8.03 9.98
C GLU A 160 18.50 7.76 10.08
N VAL A 161 17.99 7.46 11.30
CA VAL A 161 16.58 7.07 11.50
C VAL A 161 15.63 8.17 11.07
N GLU A 162 15.91 9.42 11.40
CA GLU A 162 15.05 10.55 11.05
C GLU A 162 14.94 10.70 9.51
N LYS A 163 16.08 10.65 8.81
CA LYS A 163 16.11 10.68 7.33
C LYS A 163 15.40 9.48 6.72
N ASP A 164 15.57 8.29 7.30
CA ASP A 164 14.89 7.09 6.84
C ASP A 164 13.36 7.23 6.97
N MET A 165 12.89 7.83 8.06
CA MET A 165 11.46 8.07 8.28
C MET A 165 10.89 9.18 7.38
N GLU A 166 11.65 10.24 7.11
CA GLU A 166 11.28 11.27 6.13
C GLU A 166 11.07 10.67 4.73
N ILE A 167 11.99 9.80 4.30
CA ILE A 167 11.88 9.11 3.01
C ILE A 167 10.68 8.16 2.99
N LEU A 168 10.48 7.40 4.06
CA LEU A 168 9.34 6.49 4.17
C LEU A 168 8.01 7.26 4.13
N LYS A 169 7.92 8.38 4.85
CA LYS A 169 6.77 9.30 4.83
C LYS A 169 6.51 9.82 3.41
N ALA A 170 7.54 10.34 2.74
CA ALA A 170 7.42 10.78 1.35
C ALA A 170 6.92 9.63 0.43
N GLY A 171 7.35 8.40 0.69
CA GLY A 171 6.88 7.22 -0.03
C GLY A 171 5.37 6.97 0.14
N PHE A 172 4.81 7.17 1.34
CA PHE A 172 3.37 7.08 1.59
C PHE A 172 2.62 8.22 0.88
N GLU A 173 3.08 9.46 1.01
CA GLU A 173 2.49 10.63 0.35
C GLU A 173 2.44 10.47 -1.17
N LEU A 174 3.53 10.02 -1.78
CA LEU A 174 3.60 9.76 -3.22
C LEU A 174 2.63 8.66 -3.67
N LEU A 175 2.44 7.61 -2.86
CA LEU A 175 1.48 6.54 -3.15
C LEU A 175 0.03 7.04 -3.13
N GLU A 176 -0.33 7.94 -2.22
CA GLU A 176 -1.67 8.55 -2.14
C GLU A 176 -1.98 9.46 -3.33
N TRP A 177 -0.96 10.16 -3.85
CA TRP A 177 -1.10 11.02 -5.03
C TRP A 177 -0.97 10.27 -6.36
N ASP A 178 -0.34 9.11 -6.36
CA ASP A 178 -0.27 8.24 -7.55
C ASP A 178 -1.35 7.15 -7.46
N TYR A 179 -0.96 5.90 -7.63
CA TYR A 179 -1.86 4.73 -7.55
C TYR A 179 -1.09 3.47 -7.16
N LEU A 180 -1.78 2.49 -6.61
CA LEU A 180 -1.28 1.15 -6.38
C LEU A 180 -1.86 0.17 -7.43
N GLY A 181 -1.09 -0.84 -7.83
CA GLY A 181 -1.51 -1.84 -8.78
C GLY A 181 -1.55 -1.36 -10.25
N GLY A 182 -2.39 -1.97 -11.05
CA GLY A 182 -2.53 -1.70 -12.48
C GLY A 182 -3.63 -0.69 -12.82
N SER A 183 -3.58 -0.16 -14.06
CA SER A 183 -4.62 0.70 -14.64
C SER A 183 -4.85 2.04 -13.91
N GLY A 184 -3.84 2.57 -13.21
CA GLY A 184 -3.96 3.80 -12.44
C GLY A 184 -4.40 5.01 -13.26
N SER A 185 -3.86 5.20 -14.47
CA SER A 185 -4.26 6.28 -15.37
C SER A 185 -5.74 6.22 -15.80
N ARG A 186 -6.44 5.11 -15.48
CA ARG A 186 -7.88 4.91 -15.72
C ARG A 186 -8.70 4.94 -14.44
N GLY A 187 -8.14 5.53 -13.37
CA GLY A 187 -8.84 5.77 -12.10
C GLY A 187 -8.86 4.58 -11.15
N TYR A 188 -7.91 3.62 -11.28
CA TYR A 188 -7.77 2.50 -10.35
C TYR A 188 -6.72 2.80 -9.29
N GLY A 189 -6.85 2.13 -8.14
CA GLY A 189 -5.79 2.03 -7.16
C GLY A 189 -5.50 3.29 -6.36
N LYS A 190 -6.42 4.25 -6.27
CA LYS A 190 -6.29 5.37 -5.33
C LYS A 190 -6.40 4.83 -3.92
N VAL A 191 -5.39 5.07 -3.09
CA VAL A 191 -5.30 4.60 -1.71
C VAL A 191 -5.18 5.79 -0.75
N CYS A 192 -5.46 5.53 0.52
CA CYS A 192 -5.21 6.44 1.63
C CYS A 192 -4.65 5.62 2.79
N PHE A 193 -3.61 6.13 3.44
CA PHE A 193 -3.00 5.51 4.62
C PHE A 193 -3.53 6.18 5.87
N LYS A 194 -3.82 5.37 6.92
CA LYS A 194 -4.33 5.88 8.20
C LYS A 194 -4.06 4.92 9.35
N ASP A 195 -4.33 5.39 10.57
CA ASP A 195 -4.30 4.59 11.80
C ASP A 195 -2.94 3.95 12.06
N PHE A 196 -1.85 4.70 11.91
CA PHE A 196 -0.51 4.15 12.12
C PHE A 196 -0.25 3.87 13.60
N GLU A 197 0.33 2.71 13.85
CA GLU A 197 0.85 2.26 15.13
C GLU A 197 2.33 1.95 15.00
N VAL A 198 3.14 2.38 15.98
CA VAL A 198 4.57 2.10 16.05
C VAL A 198 4.89 1.34 17.32
N LYS A 199 5.48 0.15 17.18
CA LYS A 199 5.86 -0.72 18.32
C LYS A 199 7.27 -1.23 18.17
N THR A 200 8.11 -1.10 19.21
CA THR A 200 9.38 -1.81 19.28
C THR A 200 9.08 -3.29 19.57
N VAL A 201 9.48 -4.18 18.64
CA VAL A 201 9.18 -5.62 18.70
C VAL A 201 10.40 -6.46 19.06
N PHE A 202 11.61 -5.89 18.94
CA PHE A 202 12.85 -6.53 19.35
C PHE A 202 13.88 -5.46 19.72
N GLY A 203 14.69 -5.73 20.78
CA GLY A 203 15.68 -4.80 21.31
C GLY A 203 15.05 -3.61 22.03
N GLU A 204 15.87 -2.60 22.30
CA GLU A 204 15.45 -1.36 22.95
C GLU A 204 15.64 -0.21 21.96
N PHE A 205 14.57 0.52 21.68
CA PHE A 205 14.59 1.68 20.80
C PHE A 205 13.49 2.66 21.20
N ASP A 206 13.84 3.94 21.27
CA ASP A 206 12.89 5.03 21.47
C ASP A 206 12.06 5.26 20.19
N LYS A 207 10.84 4.69 20.21
CA LYS A 207 9.91 4.75 19.09
C LYS A 207 9.33 6.14 18.84
N ASP A 208 9.41 7.06 19.82
CA ASP A 208 8.78 8.39 19.75
C ASP A 208 9.34 9.22 18.60
N ARG A 209 10.60 9.01 18.24
CA ARG A 209 11.20 9.59 17.03
C ARG A 209 10.51 9.18 15.74
N ILE A 210 10.09 7.92 15.64
CA ILE A 210 9.38 7.40 14.47
C ILE A 210 7.92 7.90 14.48
N ILE A 211 7.28 7.92 15.65
CA ILE A 211 5.92 8.42 15.83
C ILE A 211 5.85 9.88 15.39
N GLU A 212 6.77 10.73 15.84
CA GLU A 212 6.79 12.16 15.48
C GLU A 212 6.97 12.36 13.97
N ALA A 213 7.86 11.60 13.34
CA ALA A 213 8.07 11.69 11.89
C ALA A 213 6.83 11.25 11.08
N LEU A 214 6.07 10.27 11.57
CA LEU A 214 4.87 9.72 10.91
C LEU A 214 3.56 10.30 11.45
N LYS A 215 3.60 11.35 12.29
CA LYS A 215 2.44 11.97 12.96
C LYS A 215 1.22 12.23 12.05
N PRO A 216 1.35 12.66 10.78
CA PRO A 216 0.18 12.86 9.92
C PRO A 216 -0.68 11.60 9.69
N TYR A 217 -0.13 10.43 9.94
CA TYR A 217 -0.79 9.13 9.73
C TYR A 217 -1.14 8.41 11.05
N THR A 218 -0.60 8.86 12.20
CA THR A 218 -0.91 8.28 13.51
C THR A 218 -2.29 8.76 13.98
N LYS A 219 -2.99 7.92 14.76
CA LYS A 219 -4.21 8.36 15.45
C LYS A 219 -3.85 9.46 16.44
N ASP A 220 -4.61 10.55 16.44
CA ASP A 220 -4.60 11.50 17.57
C ASP A 220 -5.23 10.79 18.78
N GLU A 221 -4.53 10.76 19.91
CA GLU A 221 -5.03 10.17 21.18
C GLU A 221 -6.29 10.90 21.71
N SER A 222 -6.76 11.97 21.03
CA SER A 222 -7.90 12.80 21.41
C SER A 222 -9.25 12.37 20.82
N ASP A 223 -9.29 11.35 19.94
CA ASP A 223 -10.53 11.03 19.20
C ASP A 223 -11.34 9.85 19.79
N ASP A 224 -10.97 9.34 20.98
CA ASP A 224 -11.71 8.28 21.67
C ASP A 224 -12.92 8.79 22.48
N GLY A 225 -13.41 10.02 22.25
CA GLY A 225 -14.35 10.69 23.16
C GLY A 225 -15.54 11.46 22.60
N GLU A 226 -15.91 11.34 21.33
CA GLU A 226 -17.17 11.98 20.88
C GLU A 226 -18.01 11.06 19.98
N SER A 227 -18.84 10.24 20.63
CA SER A 227 -20.02 9.66 20.02
C SER A 227 -20.97 10.80 19.66
N ALA A 228 -21.08 11.16 18.39
CA ALA A 228 -22.02 12.14 17.89
C ALA A 228 -23.45 11.70 18.21
N GLU A 229 -24.06 12.34 19.20
CA GLU A 229 -25.50 12.37 19.35
C GLU A 229 -26.12 13.06 18.13
N THR A 230 -26.89 12.32 17.38
CA THR A 230 -27.74 12.87 16.32
C THR A 230 -28.88 13.65 16.96
N PRO A 231 -29.12 14.94 16.66
CA PRO A 231 -30.32 15.63 17.11
C PRO A 231 -31.53 15.10 16.30
N ASP A 232 -32.48 14.50 17.03
CA ASP A 232 -33.83 14.25 16.54
C ASP A 232 -34.44 15.56 16.04
N SER A 233 -34.68 15.64 14.73
CA SER A 233 -35.52 16.68 14.18
C SER A 233 -36.97 16.19 14.15
N GLU A 234 -37.75 16.61 15.16
CA GLU A 234 -39.20 16.66 15.08
C GLU A 234 -39.64 17.47 13.86
N ILE A 235 -40.31 16.81 12.95
CA ILE A 235 -41.12 17.50 11.91
C ILE A 235 -42.58 17.28 12.27
N LYS A 236 -43.22 18.42 12.60
CA LYS A 236 -44.69 18.57 12.64
C LYS A 236 -45.26 18.58 11.23
#